data_17b56e05c9a0836daf6080f67011c234
#
_entry.id   17b56e05c9a0836daf6080f67011c234
#
_cell.length_a   1.000
_cell.length_b   1.000
_cell.length_c   1.000
_cell.angle_alpha   90.00
_cell.angle_beta   90.00
_cell.angle_gamma   90.00
#
_symmetry.space_group_name_H-M   'P 1'
#
loop_
_entity.id
_entity.type
_entity.pdbx_description
1 polymer ?
#
loop_
_entity_poly.entity_id
_entity_poly.type
_entity_poly.pdbx_seq_one_letter_code
_entity_poly.pdbx_strand_id
1 'polypeptide(L)'
;MIVGVGGQGSLLASKLLGRLLLTKGYDVKVSEVHGMSQRGGSVVTYVRFGEKVYSPVIDEGEADYIVSFELLEAARWTKYLKKDGKIITNTQKMNPMPVVTGAAEYPAELVQKMKDKGFYVDALNALELAESAGSSKAVNLVLMGRLSKYFDFTEEEWMTAIEQSVPPKFLEMNKKAFLLGVNL
;
A
#
# COMPACT_ATOMS: atom_id res chain seq x y z
N MET A 1 1.10 -2.04 -7.28
CA MET A 1 0.01 -2.83 -6.63
C MET A 1 -0.13 -2.40 -5.19
N ILE A 2 -1.34 -2.38 -4.66
CA ILE A 2 -1.62 -2.14 -3.23
C ILE A 2 -2.28 -3.41 -2.70
N VAL A 3 -1.70 -4.01 -1.67
CA VAL A 3 -2.16 -5.30 -1.13
C VAL A 3 -2.35 -5.22 0.38
N GLY A 4 -3.23 -6.04 0.90
CA GLY A 4 -3.50 -6.08 2.33
C GLY A 4 -4.68 -6.95 2.69
N VAL A 5 -5.20 -6.72 3.88
CA VAL A 5 -6.38 -7.39 4.41
C VAL A 5 -7.58 -6.45 4.36
N GLY A 6 -8.74 -6.98 4.01
CA GLY A 6 -9.96 -6.18 3.87
C GLY A 6 -10.27 -5.36 5.11
N GLY A 7 -10.53 -4.07 4.90
CA GLY A 7 -10.77 -3.07 5.95
C GLY A 7 -9.58 -2.18 6.31
N GLN A 8 -8.39 -2.39 5.74
CA GLN A 8 -7.19 -1.60 6.05
C GLN A 8 -7.08 -0.27 5.28
N GLY A 9 -7.99 0.03 4.35
CA GLY A 9 -8.03 1.34 3.66
C GLY A 9 -7.27 1.41 2.34
N SER A 10 -7.05 0.27 1.66
CA SER A 10 -6.45 0.17 0.32
C SER A 10 -7.17 1.06 -0.72
N LEU A 11 -8.50 1.15 -0.61
CA LEU A 11 -9.31 1.95 -1.53
C LEU A 11 -9.00 3.46 -1.43
N LEU A 12 -8.74 4.00 -0.23
CA LEU A 12 -8.36 5.41 -0.09
C LEU A 12 -6.97 5.66 -0.68
N ALA A 13 -6.01 4.77 -0.41
CA ALA A 13 -4.67 4.86 -0.96
C ALA A 13 -4.66 4.83 -2.50
N SER A 14 -5.44 3.92 -3.11
CA SER A 14 -5.55 3.85 -4.57
C SER A 14 -6.24 5.06 -5.20
N LYS A 15 -7.29 5.59 -4.55
CA LYS A 15 -7.96 6.83 -5.00
C LYS A 15 -7.03 8.04 -4.95
N LEU A 16 -6.28 8.19 -3.87
CA LEU A 16 -5.32 9.28 -3.70
C LEU A 16 -4.23 9.21 -4.78
N LEU A 17 -3.59 8.05 -4.93
CA LEU A 17 -2.57 7.84 -5.96
C LEU A 17 -3.13 8.05 -7.38
N GLY A 18 -4.30 7.47 -7.67
CA GLY A 18 -4.94 7.63 -8.97
C GLY A 18 -5.27 9.08 -9.30
N ARG A 19 -5.75 9.85 -8.32
CA ARG A 19 -6.03 11.29 -8.50
C ARG A 19 -4.76 12.07 -8.79
N LEU A 20 -3.69 11.85 -8.01
CA LEU A 20 -2.40 12.48 -8.22
C LEU A 20 -1.86 12.19 -9.63
N LEU A 21 -1.92 10.96 -10.08
CA LEU A 21 -1.47 10.56 -11.41
C LEU A 21 -2.30 11.21 -12.53
N LEU A 22 -3.61 11.32 -12.34
CA LEU A 22 -4.48 12.02 -13.30
C LEU A 22 -4.15 13.53 -13.42
N THR A 23 -3.77 14.20 -12.33
CA THR A 23 -3.34 15.62 -12.39
C THR A 23 -2.06 15.83 -13.18
N LYS A 24 -1.24 14.76 -13.33
CA LYS A 24 -0.04 14.73 -14.16
C LYS A 24 -0.32 14.36 -15.63
N GLY A 25 -1.58 14.13 -15.98
CA GLY A 25 -1.97 13.82 -17.35
C GLY A 25 -1.82 12.34 -17.74
N TYR A 26 -1.56 11.46 -16.79
CA TYR A 26 -1.52 10.01 -17.07
C TYR A 26 -2.92 9.44 -17.32
N ASP A 27 -3.03 8.48 -18.23
CA ASP A 27 -4.18 7.57 -18.28
C ASP A 27 -4.04 6.57 -17.12
N VAL A 28 -5.06 6.48 -16.26
CA VAL A 28 -5.02 5.67 -15.03
C VAL A 28 -6.18 4.68 -15.03
N LYS A 29 -5.86 3.43 -14.74
CA LYS A 29 -6.87 2.39 -14.49
C LYS A 29 -6.66 1.80 -13.10
N VAL A 30 -7.75 1.68 -12.36
CA VAL A 30 -7.77 1.11 -11.02
C VAL A 30 -8.78 -0.02 -10.97
N SER A 31 -8.42 -1.13 -10.34
CA SER A 31 -9.33 -2.24 -10.04
C SER A 31 -8.99 -2.85 -8.70
N GLU A 32 -10.01 -3.06 -7.87
CA GLU A 32 -9.87 -3.78 -6.61
C GLU A 32 -10.47 -5.17 -6.74
N VAL A 33 -9.73 -6.18 -6.30
CA VAL A 33 -10.16 -7.58 -6.26
C VAL A 33 -10.13 -8.05 -4.81
N HIS A 34 -11.24 -8.58 -4.37
CA HIS A 34 -11.41 -9.16 -3.04
C HIS A 34 -12.22 -10.45 -3.12
N GLY A 35 -12.06 -11.33 -2.13
CA GLY A 35 -12.88 -12.52 -1.99
C GLY A 35 -14.27 -12.20 -1.42
N MET A 36 -15.06 -13.26 -1.18
CA MET A 36 -16.36 -13.16 -0.53
C MET A 36 -16.29 -12.48 0.85
N SER A 37 -15.20 -12.70 1.59
CA SER A 37 -14.95 -12.02 2.86
C SER A 37 -14.30 -10.65 2.60
N GLN A 38 -15.11 -9.60 2.64
CA GLN A 38 -14.64 -8.21 2.50
C GLN A 38 -13.92 -7.68 3.76
N ARG A 39 -13.91 -8.43 4.85
CA ARG A 39 -13.17 -8.13 6.07
C ARG A 39 -12.32 -9.33 6.47
N GLY A 40 -11.04 -9.11 6.73
CA GLY A 40 -10.11 -10.17 7.10
C GLY A 40 -9.61 -11.05 5.96
N GLY A 41 -10.17 -10.95 4.74
CA GLY A 41 -9.68 -11.62 3.54
C GLY A 41 -8.61 -10.82 2.80
N SER A 42 -7.78 -11.51 2.01
CA SER A 42 -6.79 -10.86 1.14
C SER A 42 -7.45 -9.95 0.12
N VAL A 43 -6.91 -8.74 -0.05
CA VAL A 43 -7.37 -7.73 -1.03
C VAL A 43 -6.18 -7.26 -1.84
N VAL A 44 -6.38 -7.17 -3.15
CA VAL A 44 -5.42 -6.54 -4.06
C VAL A 44 -6.09 -5.43 -4.84
N THR A 45 -5.43 -4.28 -4.89
CA THR A 45 -5.82 -3.16 -5.74
C THR A 45 -4.73 -2.91 -6.76
N TYR A 46 -5.08 -3.04 -8.01
CA TYR A 46 -4.23 -2.67 -9.14
C TYR A 46 -4.35 -1.18 -9.39
N VAL A 47 -3.24 -0.47 -9.53
CA VAL A 47 -3.17 0.91 -10.02
C VAL A 47 -2.17 0.90 -11.17
N ARG A 48 -2.66 0.98 -12.39
CA ARG A 48 -1.82 1.01 -13.61
C ARG A 48 -1.96 2.37 -14.29
N PHE A 49 -0.83 2.94 -14.69
CA PHE A 49 -0.81 4.26 -15.29
C PHE A 49 0.28 4.38 -16.35
N GLY A 50 0.11 5.31 -17.28
CA GLY A 50 1.02 5.56 -18.38
C GLY A 50 0.41 6.58 -19.37
N GLU A 51 1.01 6.74 -20.53
CA GLU A 51 0.44 7.58 -21.60
C GLU A 51 -0.92 7.04 -22.05
N LYS A 52 -1.02 5.71 -22.16
CA LYS A 52 -2.25 4.99 -22.49
C LYS A 52 -2.29 3.65 -21.77
N VAL A 53 -3.40 3.34 -21.13
CA VAL A 53 -3.62 2.09 -20.38
C VAL A 53 -4.96 1.48 -20.77
N TYR A 54 -4.93 0.23 -21.26
CA TYR A 54 -6.14 -0.46 -21.72
C TYR A 54 -6.75 -1.40 -20.67
N SER A 55 -5.96 -1.83 -19.68
CA SER A 55 -6.40 -2.74 -18.62
C SER A 55 -5.75 -2.36 -17.29
N PRO A 56 -6.47 -2.43 -16.16
CA PRO A 56 -5.87 -2.25 -14.83
C PRO A 56 -5.03 -3.45 -14.38
N VAL A 57 -5.21 -4.63 -14.98
CA VAL A 57 -4.54 -5.87 -14.56
C VAL A 57 -3.04 -5.76 -14.73
N ILE A 58 -2.31 -6.15 -13.69
CA ILE A 58 -0.86 -6.24 -13.66
C ILE A 58 -0.51 -7.72 -13.60
N ASP A 59 0.26 -8.22 -14.56
CA ASP A 59 0.69 -9.61 -14.63
C ASP A 59 1.89 -9.90 -13.72
N GLU A 60 2.24 -11.18 -13.56
CA GLU A 60 3.40 -11.59 -12.76
C GLU A 60 4.69 -10.98 -13.33
N GLY A 61 5.51 -10.39 -12.46
CA GLY A 61 6.74 -9.71 -12.83
C GLY A 61 6.58 -8.31 -13.43
N GLU A 62 5.38 -7.70 -13.40
CA GLU A 62 5.12 -6.38 -14.01
C GLU A 62 4.95 -5.23 -13.00
N ALA A 63 4.80 -5.51 -11.71
CA ALA A 63 4.62 -4.46 -10.71
C ALA A 63 5.93 -3.72 -10.41
N ASP A 64 5.95 -2.41 -10.61
CA ASP A 64 7.09 -1.56 -10.20
C ASP A 64 7.14 -1.42 -8.67
N TYR A 65 5.98 -1.34 -8.03
CA TYR A 65 5.82 -1.20 -6.59
C TYR A 65 4.74 -2.12 -6.04
N ILE A 66 5.02 -2.72 -4.88
CA ILE A 66 4.03 -3.38 -4.03
C ILE A 66 3.97 -2.61 -2.72
N VAL A 67 2.83 -1.96 -2.45
CA VAL A 67 2.55 -1.33 -1.16
C VAL A 67 1.67 -2.27 -0.36
N SER A 68 2.18 -2.79 0.75
CA SER A 68 1.47 -3.76 1.57
C SER A 68 1.10 -3.23 2.94
N PHE A 69 -0.16 -3.40 3.29
CA PHE A 69 -0.70 -3.01 4.58
C PHE A 69 -0.46 -4.07 5.67
N GLU A 70 -0.09 -5.29 5.26
CA GLU A 70 0.09 -6.45 6.12
C GLU A 70 1.28 -7.29 5.63
N LEU A 71 2.05 -7.82 6.56
CA LEU A 71 3.35 -8.40 6.25
C LEU A 71 3.26 -9.71 5.45
N LEU A 72 2.28 -10.60 5.75
CA LEU A 72 2.10 -11.84 5.00
C LEU A 72 1.60 -11.56 3.58
N GLU A 73 0.76 -10.54 3.41
CA GLU A 73 0.30 -10.12 2.09
C GLU A 73 1.47 -9.60 1.24
N ALA A 74 2.42 -8.86 1.82
CA ALA A 74 3.65 -8.48 1.11
C ALA A 74 4.35 -9.71 0.50
N ALA A 75 4.53 -10.76 1.30
CA ALA A 75 5.21 -11.98 0.86
C ALA A 75 4.42 -12.77 -0.19
N ARG A 76 3.09 -12.80 -0.09
CA ARG A 76 2.21 -13.52 -1.03
C ARG A 76 2.27 -12.95 -2.46
N TRP A 77 2.45 -11.63 -2.58
CA TRP A 77 2.38 -10.94 -3.86
C TRP A 77 3.75 -10.67 -4.50
N THR A 78 4.85 -11.15 -3.89
CA THR A 78 6.22 -10.95 -4.41
C THR A 78 6.42 -11.38 -5.86
N LYS A 79 5.71 -12.42 -6.33
CA LYS A 79 5.82 -12.91 -7.71
C LYS A 79 5.36 -11.89 -8.76
N TYR A 80 4.58 -10.89 -8.38
CA TYR A 80 4.14 -9.82 -9.27
C TYR A 80 5.17 -8.71 -9.42
N LEU A 81 6.17 -8.65 -8.52
CA LEU A 81 7.16 -7.57 -8.54
C LEU A 81 8.15 -7.75 -9.69
N LYS A 82 8.46 -6.67 -10.41
CA LYS A 82 9.56 -6.61 -11.37
C LYS A 82 10.90 -6.89 -10.70
N LYS A 83 11.91 -7.26 -11.50
CA LYS A 83 13.28 -7.54 -11.04
C LYS A 83 13.85 -6.41 -10.15
N ASP A 84 13.65 -5.15 -10.51
CA ASP A 84 14.17 -3.99 -9.78
C ASP A 84 13.06 -3.21 -9.04
N GLY A 85 11.90 -3.85 -8.89
CA GLY A 85 10.75 -3.29 -8.19
C GLY A 85 10.98 -3.20 -6.67
N LYS A 86 10.11 -2.47 -6.00
CA LYS A 86 10.24 -2.21 -4.56
C LYS A 86 8.99 -2.63 -3.81
N ILE A 87 9.20 -3.23 -2.63
CA ILE A 87 8.14 -3.54 -1.67
C ILE A 87 8.21 -2.52 -0.54
N ILE A 88 7.13 -1.79 -0.33
CA ILE A 88 6.92 -0.93 0.83
C ILE A 88 5.89 -1.63 1.71
N THR A 89 6.23 -2.02 2.92
CA THR A 89 5.34 -2.85 3.74
C THR A 89 5.23 -2.38 5.18
N ASN A 90 3.99 -2.38 5.68
CA ASN A 90 3.74 -2.34 7.12
C ASN A 90 4.19 -3.66 7.76
N THR A 91 4.84 -3.59 8.91
CA THR A 91 5.27 -4.78 9.68
C THR A 91 4.14 -5.41 10.49
N GLN A 92 2.93 -4.83 10.47
CA GLN A 92 1.76 -5.39 11.13
C GLN A 92 1.46 -6.80 10.63
N LYS A 93 1.11 -7.69 11.57
CA LYS A 93 0.69 -9.06 11.30
C LYS A 93 -0.79 -9.21 11.63
N MET A 94 -1.54 -9.77 10.69
CA MET A 94 -2.94 -10.15 10.89
C MET A 94 -3.08 -11.65 10.61
N ASN A 95 -3.46 -12.41 11.62
CA ASN A 95 -3.57 -13.86 11.48
C ASN A 95 -4.69 -14.23 10.52
N PRO A 96 -4.41 -14.90 9.38
CA PRO A 96 -5.45 -15.43 8.50
C PRO A 96 -6.16 -16.62 9.17
N MET A 97 -7.33 -16.99 8.66
CA MET A 97 -8.16 -18.05 9.26
C MET A 97 -7.41 -19.36 9.58
N PRO A 98 -6.54 -19.89 8.73
CA PRO A 98 -5.76 -21.10 9.06
C PRO A 98 -4.89 -20.94 10.31
N VAL A 99 -4.35 -19.75 10.56
CA VAL A 99 -3.57 -19.45 11.76
C VAL A 99 -4.48 -19.28 12.98
N VAL A 100 -5.61 -18.61 12.82
CA VAL A 100 -6.61 -18.44 13.90
C VAL A 100 -7.17 -19.79 14.37
N THR A 101 -7.39 -20.72 13.45
CA THR A 101 -7.92 -22.07 13.75
C THR A 101 -6.84 -23.05 14.21
N GLY A 102 -5.54 -22.67 14.21
CA GLY A 102 -4.44 -23.54 14.57
C GLY A 102 -4.04 -24.54 13.48
N ALA A 103 -4.59 -24.44 12.27
CA ALA A 103 -4.24 -25.31 11.15
C ALA A 103 -2.90 -24.94 10.49
N ALA A 104 -2.37 -23.75 10.77
CA ALA A 104 -1.06 -23.27 10.31
C ALA A 104 -0.45 -22.29 11.31
N GLU A 105 0.84 -22.05 11.20
CA GLU A 105 1.54 -21.01 11.93
C GLU A 105 1.76 -19.78 11.04
N TYR A 106 1.76 -18.59 11.66
CA TYR A 106 2.14 -17.38 10.94
C TYR A 106 3.63 -17.44 10.62
N PRO A 107 4.05 -17.28 9.34
CA PRO A 107 5.45 -17.44 8.97
C PRO A 107 6.35 -16.41 9.68
N ALA A 108 7.45 -16.89 10.25
CA ALA A 108 8.44 -16.04 10.90
C ALA A 108 9.38 -15.39 9.87
N GLU A 109 9.98 -14.25 10.25
CA GLU A 109 11.10 -13.61 9.54
C GLU A 109 10.82 -13.25 8.07
N LEU A 110 9.56 -12.91 7.74
CA LEU A 110 9.16 -12.66 6.36
C LEU A 110 9.97 -11.55 5.68
N VAL A 111 10.30 -10.46 6.38
CA VAL A 111 11.12 -9.38 5.82
C VAL A 111 12.50 -9.91 5.41
N GLN A 112 13.15 -10.67 6.30
CA GLN A 112 14.46 -11.25 6.00
C GLN A 112 14.37 -12.24 4.85
N LYS A 113 13.39 -13.13 4.87
CA LYS A 113 13.18 -14.12 3.79
C LYS A 113 12.94 -13.49 2.42
N MET A 114 12.23 -12.37 2.36
CA MET A 114 12.07 -11.61 1.11
C MET A 114 13.39 -10.99 0.66
N LYS A 115 14.16 -10.39 1.58
CA LYS A 115 15.49 -9.83 1.29
C LYS A 115 16.49 -10.88 0.82
N ASP A 116 16.50 -12.05 1.45
CA ASP A 116 17.37 -13.18 1.07
C ASP A 116 17.07 -13.73 -0.33
N LYS A 117 15.82 -13.54 -0.80
CA LYS A 117 15.41 -13.82 -2.19
C LYS A 117 15.76 -12.71 -3.17
N GLY A 118 16.43 -11.66 -2.74
CA GLY A 118 16.86 -10.54 -3.57
C GLY A 118 15.84 -9.43 -3.76
N PHE A 119 14.71 -9.44 -3.04
CA PHE A 119 13.74 -8.35 -3.13
C PHE A 119 14.21 -7.11 -2.34
N TYR A 120 14.01 -5.93 -2.90
CA TYR A 120 14.12 -4.69 -2.14
C TYR A 120 12.89 -4.52 -1.24
N VAL A 121 13.09 -4.53 0.06
CA VAL A 121 12.01 -4.45 1.05
C VAL A 121 12.25 -3.27 2.00
N ASP A 122 11.37 -2.30 1.93
CA ASP A 122 11.26 -1.15 2.83
C ASP A 122 10.13 -1.43 3.83
N ALA A 123 10.50 -1.93 5.00
CA ALA A 123 9.57 -2.38 6.03
C ALA A 123 9.54 -1.37 7.18
N LEU A 124 8.35 -0.92 7.56
CA LEU A 124 8.15 0.08 8.61
C LEU A 124 6.96 -0.27 9.51
N ASN A 125 6.99 0.18 10.76
CA ASN A 125 5.85 0.09 11.67
C ASN A 125 4.88 1.26 11.40
N ALA A 126 4.13 1.14 10.30
CA ALA A 126 3.20 2.18 9.87
C ALA A 126 2.02 2.36 10.86
N LEU A 127 1.69 1.34 11.65
CA LEU A 127 0.64 1.42 12.66
C LEU A 127 1.04 2.39 13.79
N GLU A 128 2.23 2.25 14.34
CA GLU A 128 2.74 3.12 15.39
C GLU A 128 2.80 4.59 14.94
N LEU A 129 3.27 4.82 13.71
CA LEU A 129 3.31 6.16 13.12
C LEU A 129 1.91 6.73 12.91
N ALA A 130 0.96 5.93 12.45
CA ALA A 130 -0.42 6.36 12.27
C ALA A 130 -1.08 6.70 13.63
N GLU A 131 -0.83 5.92 14.67
CA GLU A 131 -1.30 6.19 16.02
C GLU A 131 -0.68 7.48 16.58
N SER A 132 0.59 7.74 16.37
CA SER A 132 1.25 9.00 16.75
C SER A 132 0.72 10.21 15.97
N ALA A 133 0.16 10.01 14.79
CA ALA A 133 -0.55 11.05 14.05
C ALA A 133 -1.96 11.30 14.60
N GLY A 134 -2.54 10.33 15.32
CA GLY A 134 -3.85 10.46 15.99
C GLY A 134 -4.86 9.36 15.63
N SER A 135 -4.56 8.41 14.74
CA SER A 135 -5.47 7.31 14.43
C SER A 135 -4.80 6.15 13.71
N SER A 136 -5.03 4.93 14.21
CA SER A 136 -4.62 3.69 13.51
C SER A 136 -5.18 3.56 12.08
N LYS A 137 -6.25 4.29 11.75
CA LYS A 137 -6.83 4.30 10.40
C LYS A 137 -5.98 5.05 9.37
N ALA A 138 -4.99 5.84 9.80
CA ALA A 138 -4.12 6.61 8.92
C ALA A 138 -2.88 5.82 8.40
N VAL A 139 -2.81 4.52 8.64
CA VAL A 139 -1.75 3.63 8.12
C VAL A 139 -1.58 3.78 6.61
N ASN A 140 -2.69 3.93 5.89
CA ASN A 140 -2.67 4.14 4.44
C ASN A 140 -1.89 5.41 4.03
N LEU A 141 -2.04 6.51 4.78
CA LEU A 141 -1.32 7.76 4.48
C LEU A 141 0.18 7.66 4.86
N VAL A 142 0.52 6.96 5.92
CA VAL A 142 1.93 6.67 6.26
C VAL A 142 2.60 5.90 5.13
N LEU A 143 1.96 4.84 4.63
CA LEU A 143 2.50 4.04 3.52
C LEU A 143 2.58 4.84 2.21
N MET A 144 1.60 5.72 1.93
CA MET A 144 1.67 6.61 0.77
C MET A 144 2.79 7.65 0.92
N GLY A 145 3.04 8.16 2.11
CA GLY A 145 4.18 9.03 2.40
C GLY A 145 5.51 8.30 2.17
N ARG A 146 5.61 7.04 2.56
CA ARG A 146 6.82 6.25 2.26
C ARG A 146 6.98 5.97 0.78
N LEU A 147 5.89 5.65 0.08
CA LEU A 147 5.88 5.44 -1.38
C LEU A 147 6.27 6.71 -2.14
N SER A 148 5.91 7.90 -1.65
CA SER A 148 6.16 9.16 -2.35
C SER A 148 7.63 9.42 -2.66
N LYS A 149 8.54 8.85 -1.87
CA LYS A 149 10.00 8.94 -2.09
C LYS A 149 10.49 8.34 -3.41
N TYR A 150 9.66 7.53 -4.04
CA TYR A 150 9.98 6.84 -5.28
C TYR A 150 9.27 7.44 -6.51
N PHE A 151 8.55 8.56 -6.30
CA PHE A 151 7.87 9.30 -7.35
C PHE A 151 8.45 10.71 -7.47
N ASP A 152 8.52 11.22 -8.68
CA ASP A 152 8.92 12.61 -8.96
C ASP A 152 7.71 13.54 -8.89
N PHE A 153 7.11 13.61 -7.69
CA PHE A 153 6.02 14.53 -7.37
C PHE A 153 6.42 15.36 -6.15
N THR A 154 6.08 16.66 -6.19
CA THR A 154 6.35 17.56 -5.08
C THR A 154 5.47 17.26 -3.87
N GLU A 155 5.92 17.67 -2.68
CA GLU A 155 5.11 17.55 -1.47
C GLU A 155 3.78 18.30 -1.61
N GLU A 156 3.77 19.47 -2.25
CA GLU A 156 2.54 20.26 -2.51
C GLU A 156 1.51 19.50 -3.36
N GLU A 157 1.97 18.74 -4.37
CA GLU A 157 1.09 17.92 -5.20
C GLU A 157 0.48 16.76 -4.40
N TRP A 158 1.26 16.13 -3.55
CA TRP A 158 0.75 15.12 -2.63
C TRP A 158 -0.25 15.70 -1.63
N MET A 159 0.05 16.87 -1.03
CA MET A 159 -0.85 17.53 -0.09
C MET A 159 -2.18 17.90 -0.77
N THR A 160 -2.14 18.43 -1.99
CA THR A 160 -3.33 18.73 -2.78
C THR A 160 -4.17 17.48 -3.05
N ALA A 161 -3.54 16.37 -3.42
CA ALA A 161 -4.24 15.10 -3.64
C ALA A 161 -4.89 14.57 -2.34
N ILE A 162 -4.22 14.73 -1.19
CA ILE A 162 -4.75 14.36 0.14
C ILE A 162 -5.98 15.23 0.45
N GLU A 163 -5.90 16.55 0.30
CA GLU A 163 -7.02 17.48 0.54
C GLU A 163 -8.26 17.12 -0.27
N GLN A 164 -8.07 16.71 -1.50
CA GLN A 164 -9.16 16.31 -2.39
C GLN A 164 -9.70 14.90 -2.12
N SER A 165 -9.01 14.07 -1.35
CA SER A 165 -9.36 12.66 -1.17
C SER A 165 -9.84 12.32 0.24
N VAL A 166 -9.51 13.14 1.23
CA VAL A 166 -9.81 12.93 2.65
C VAL A 166 -10.90 13.89 3.11
N PRO A 167 -11.90 13.44 3.90
CA PRO A 167 -12.89 14.34 4.47
C PRO A 167 -12.23 15.43 5.34
N PRO A 168 -12.73 16.70 5.30
CA PRO A 168 -12.09 17.83 5.98
C PRO A 168 -11.78 17.61 7.46
N LYS A 169 -12.68 16.93 8.19
CA LYS A 169 -12.52 16.64 9.62
C LYS A 169 -11.30 15.76 9.97
N PHE A 170 -10.74 15.04 8.98
CA PHE A 170 -9.59 14.16 9.17
C PHE A 170 -8.34 14.66 8.45
N LEU A 171 -8.42 15.83 7.79
CA LEU A 171 -7.39 16.29 6.88
C LEU A 171 -6.03 16.46 7.59
N GLU A 172 -5.98 17.22 8.68
CA GLU A 172 -4.71 17.51 9.37
C GLU A 172 -4.04 16.26 9.93
N MET A 173 -4.84 15.35 10.48
CA MET A 173 -4.32 14.06 10.96
C MET A 173 -3.71 13.23 9.81
N ASN A 174 -4.37 13.19 8.65
CA ASN A 174 -3.88 12.44 7.50
C ASN A 174 -2.65 13.09 6.84
N LYS A 175 -2.59 14.42 6.78
CA LYS A 175 -1.37 15.14 6.37
C LYS A 175 -0.18 14.81 7.28
N LYS A 176 -0.40 14.85 8.60
CA LYS A 176 0.62 14.47 9.59
C LYS A 176 1.08 13.03 9.38
N ALA A 177 0.16 12.08 9.20
CA ALA A 177 0.48 10.68 8.96
C ALA A 177 1.32 10.49 7.67
N PHE A 178 0.96 11.18 6.58
CA PHE A 178 1.73 11.18 5.34
C PHE A 178 3.16 11.69 5.57
N LEU A 179 3.34 12.84 6.22
CA LEU A 179 4.66 13.41 6.50
C LEU A 179 5.52 12.52 7.39
N LEU A 180 4.93 11.79 8.34
CA LEU A 180 5.66 10.79 9.12
C LEU A 180 6.20 9.66 8.23
N GLY A 181 5.47 9.25 7.21
CA GLY A 181 5.96 8.28 6.23
C GLY A 181 7.06 8.82 5.32
N VAL A 182 7.00 10.11 4.95
CA VAL A 182 8.04 10.79 4.16
C VAL A 182 9.36 10.89 4.92
N ASN A 183 9.31 11.20 6.21
CA ASN A 183 10.48 11.56 7.02
C ASN A 183 11.23 10.38 7.67
N LEU A 184 10.88 9.15 7.30
CA LEU A 184 11.56 7.93 7.77
C LEU A 184 12.88 7.66 7.07
#